data_8625874e9f00925d99fb3131dc36c152
#
_entry.id   8625874e9f00925d99fb3131dc36c152
#
_cell.length_a   1.000
_cell.length_b   1.000
_cell.length_c   1.000
_cell.angle_alpha   90.00
_cell.angle_beta   90.00
_cell.angle_gamma   90.00
#
_symmetry.space_group_name_H-M   'P 1'
#
loop_
_entity.id
_entity.type
_entity.pdbx_description
1 polymer ?
#
loop_
_entity_poly.entity_id
_entity_poly.type
_entity_poly.pdbx_seq_one_letter_code
_entity_poly.pdbx_strand_id
1 'polypeptide(L)'
;MQSTGLKSMSDANSQDANQMWGGRFARGVDAIMEAINASIDFDQRLARQDIEGSRAHAAMLAAQGIITEADAAAIRAGLLDVLAEIEAGRFEYSKALEDIHMNVEARLKALIGAPAGRLHTGRSRNDQVATDFRLWVRDQYDAAIRGLEALQAALLDQAEAGADWVMPGFTHLQSAQPVTWGHHMMAYVTQFIRSSIVIFNIVRHV
;
A
#
# COMPACT_ATOMS: atom_id res chain seq x y z
N MET A 1 40.58 31.71 -14.09
CA MET A 1 39.13 31.45 -14.11
C MET A 1 38.89 30.01 -13.74
N GLN A 2 38.59 29.76 -12.46
CA GLN A 2 38.30 28.41 -11.94
C GLN A 2 36.77 28.25 -11.95
N SER A 3 36.30 27.24 -12.70
CA SER A 3 34.89 26.86 -12.71
C SER A 3 34.61 25.94 -11.48
N THR A 4 33.94 26.48 -10.49
CA THR A 4 33.37 25.73 -9.38
C THR A 4 32.14 24.98 -9.88
N GLY A 5 32.30 23.65 -10.15
CA GLY A 5 31.19 22.76 -10.48
C GLY A 5 30.28 22.62 -9.27
N LEU A 6 29.01 22.94 -9.43
CA LEU A 6 27.94 22.55 -8.51
C LEU A 6 27.85 21.02 -8.53
N LYS A 7 28.22 20.37 -7.42
CA LYS A 7 27.84 18.97 -7.20
C LYS A 7 26.34 18.91 -7.02
N SER A 8 25.65 18.11 -7.84
CA SER A 8 24.21 17.94 -7.76
C SER A 8 23.83 17.25 -6.45
N MET A 9 22.71 17.63 -5.85
CA MET A 9 22.18 17.02 -4.63
C MET A 9 21.85 15.50 -4.80
N SER A 10 21.79 15.00 -6.05
CA SER A 10 21.60 13.58 -6.37
C SER A 10 22.78 12.70 -5.94
N ASP A 11 24.02 13.22 -5.99
CA ASP A 11 25.22 12.43 -5.69
C ASP A 11 25.43 12.21 -4.18
N ALA A 12 24.91 13.10 -3.34
CA ALA A 12 25.00 12.95 -1.88
C ALA A 12 24.03 11.87 -1.33
N ASN A 13 22.87 11.71 -1.97
CA ASN A 13 21.85 10.77 -1.52
C ASN A 13 22.17 9.31 -1.90
N SER A 14 22.90 9.09 -3.02
CA SER A 14 23.32 7.76 -3.44
C SER A 14 24.44 7.16 -2.56
N GLN A 15 25.30 8.02 -1.99
CA GLN A 15 26.39 7.56 -1.11
C GLN A 15 25.88 7.12 0.28
N ASP A 16 24.82 7.74 0.80
CA ASP A 16 24.23 7.38 2.11
C ASP A 16 23.36 6.09 2.02
N ALA A 17 22.67 5.85 0.90
CA ALA A 17 21.92 4.62 0.67
C ALA A 17 22.83 3.39 0.62
N ASN A 18 24.02 3.50 0.03
CA ASN A 18 25.00 2.42 -0.05
C ASN A 18 25.63 2.06 1.30
N GLN A 19 25.63 2.95 2.30
CA GLN A 19 26.17 2.67 3.62
C GLN A 19 25.33 1.66 4.43
N MET A 20 24.04 1.53 4.17
CA MET A 20 23.18 0.55 4.87
C MET A 20 23.50 -0.90 4.50
N TRP A 21 23.99 -1.17 3.28
CA TRP A 21 24.33 -2.52 2.80
C TRP A 21 25.83 -2.71 2.53
N GLY A 22 26.64 -1.64 2.62
CA GLY A 22 28.00 -1.57 2.14
C GLY A 22 29.04 -2.36 2.93
N GLY A 23 28.80 -2.71 4.17
CA GLY A 23 29.64 -3.37 5.19
C GLY A 23 31.07 -3.81 4.83
N ARG A 24 31.24 -4.64 3.83
CA ARG A 24 32.55 -5.17 3.37
C ARG A 24 32.94 -4.72 1.96
N PHE A 25 32.10 -4.01 1.24
CA PHE A 25 32.36 -3.64 -0.14
C PHE A 25 32.88 -2.20 -0.23
N ALA A 26 34.00 -2.01 -0.95
CA ALA A 26 34.61 -0.71 -1.18
C ALA A 26 33.95 0.09 -2.32
N ARG A 27 33.03 -0.52 -3.07
CA ARG A 27 32.28 0.09 -4.17
C ARG A 27 30.78 0.00 -3.89
N GLY A 28 30.02 1.00 -4.33
CA GLY A 28 28.57 0.97 -4.32
C GLY A 28 27.99 -0.13 -5.22
N VAL A 29 26.69 -0.33 -5.11
CA VAL A 29 25.93 -1.29 -5.94
C VAL A 29 26.07 -0.88 -7.42
N ASP A 30 26.22 -1.86 -8.30
CA ASP A 30 26.23 -1.63 -9.76
C ASP A 30 24.86 -1.10 -10.20
N ALA A 31 24.84 -0.16 -11.16
CA ALA A 31 23.59 0.46 -11.65
C ALA A 31 22.58 -0.57 -12.20
N ILE A 32 23.04 -1.69 -12.75
CA ILE A 32 22.18 -2.77 -13.23
C ILE A 32 21.51 -3.47 -12.04
N MET A 33 22.26 -3.73 -10.97
CA MET A 33 21.72 -4.34 -9.76
C MET A 33 20.73 -3.41 -9.05
N GLU A 34 21.02 -2.11 -8.99
CA GLU A 34 20.10 -1.11 -8.47
C GLU A 34 18.77 -1.12 -9.25
N ALA A 35 18.85 -1.17 -10.59
CA ALA A 35 17.65 -1.23 -11.43
C ALA A 35 16.85 -2.54 -11.28
N ILE A 36 17.53 -3.68 -11.05
CA ILE A 36 16.88 -4.99 -10.85
C ILE A 36 16.21 -5.06 -9.48
N ASN A 37 16.84 -4.51 -8.45
CA ASN A 37 16.37 -4.60 -7.07
C ASN A 37 15.26 -3.59 -6.75
N ALA A 38 15.20 -2.47 -7.48
CA ALA A 38 14.25 -1.40 -7.19
C ALA A 38 12.80 -1.85 -7.39
N SER A 39 12.01 -1.82 -6.30
CA SER A 39 10.56 -2.11 -6.29
C SER A 39 9.70 -0.85 -6.07
N ILE A 40 10.31 0.30 -5.82
CA ILE A 40 9.62 1.54 -5.47
C ILE A 40 8.55 1.96 -6.49
N ASP A 41 8.71 1.64 -7.77
CA ASP A 41 7.75 2.00 -8.81
C ASP A 41 6.34 1.38 -8.58
N PHE A 42 6.24 0.28 -7.82
CA PHE A 42 4.97 -0.37 -7.51
C PHE A 42 4.69 -0.51 -6.01
N ASP A 43 5.70 -0.68 -5.14
CA ASP A 43 5.50 -0.90 -3.71
C ASP A 43 5.20 0.40 -2.92
N GLN A 44 5.40 1.58 -3.52
CA GLN A 44 4.92 2.85 -2.96
C GLN A 44 3.44 2.80 -2.54
N ARG A 45 2.66 1.89 -3.10
CA ARG A 45 1.25 1.64 -2.73
C ARG A 45 1.09 1.12 -1.30
N LEU A 46 2.15 0.55 -0.72
CA LEU A 46 2.16 0.01 0.64
C LEU A 46 2.55 1.05 1.71
N ALA A 47 2.83 2.30 1.30
CA ALA A 47 3.34 3.35 2.18
C ALA A 47 2.52 3.55 3.46
N ARG A 48 1.18 3.57 3.33
CA ARG A 48 0.27 3.74 4.49
C ARG A 48 0.40 2.54 5.44
N GLN A 49 0.39 1.33 4.92
CA GLN A 49 0.46 0.09 5.71
C GLN A 49 1.83 -0.06 6.38
N ASP A 50 2.91 0.27 5.69
CA ASP A 50 4.26 0.30 6.27
C ASP A 50 4.36 1.28 7.44
N ILE A 51 3.84 2.50 7.27
CA ILE A 51 3.81 3.52 8.33
C ILE A 51 2.96 3.06 9.52
N GLU A 52 1.80 2.45 9.27
CA GLU A 52 0.92 1.94 10.32
C GLU A 52 1.57 0.79 11.09
N GLY A 53 2.11 -0.20 10.38
CA GLY A 53 2.85 -1.32 10.95
C GLY A 53 4.10 -0.86 11.73
N SER A 54 4.85 0.09 11.20
CA SER A 54 6.03 0.68 11.84
C SER A 54 5.68 1.45 13.11
N ARG A 55 4.55 2.18 13.14
CA ARG A 55 4.06 2.85 14.36
C ARG A 55 3.66 1.86 15.45
N ALA A 56 3.01 0.76 15.07
CA ALA A 56 2.65 -0.32 15.99
C ALA A 56 3.91 -1.01 16.53
N HIS A 57 4.89 -1.27 15.67
CA HIS A 57 6.17 -1.85 16.06
C HIS A 57 6.93 -0.96 17.05
N ALA A 58 7.04 0.35 16.81
CA ALA A 58 7.66 1.29 17.73
C ALA A 58 6.95 1.32 19.10
N ALA A 59 5.63 1.28 19.12
CA ALA A 59 4.86 1.21 20.36
C ALA A 59 5.14 -0.09 21.14
N MET A 60 5.21 -1.22 20.45
CA MET A 60 5.56 -2.51 21.05
C MET A 60 6.97 -2.50 21.63
N LEU A 61 7.96 -1.97 20.91
CA LEU A 61 9.34 -1.88 21.37
C LEU A 61 9.46 -1.07 22.68
N ALA A 62 8.71 0.03 22.80
CA ALA A 62 8.66 0.82 24.04
C ALA A 62 7.98 0.06 25.16
N ALA A 63 6.81 -0.54 24.90
CA ALA A 63 6.06 -1.33 25.89
C ALA A 63 6.87 -2.50 26.46
N GLN A 64 7.82 -3.05 25.69
CA GLN A 64 8.73 -4.11 26.12
C GLN A 64 10.05 -3.57 26.70
N GLY A 65 10.21 -2.24 26.82
CA GLY A 65 11.42 -1.60 27.35
C GLY A 65 12.66 -1.75 26.46
N ILE A 66 12.49 -2.07 25.17
CA ILE A 66 13.58 -2.23 24.20
C ILE A 66 14.10 -0.87 23.74
N ILE A 67 13.18 0.09 23.54
CA ILE A 67 13.50 1.49 23.28
C ILE A 67 12.81 2.37 24.33
N THR A 68 13.24 3.63 24.43
CA THR A 68 12.61 4.57 25.36
C THR A 68 11.24 5.04 24.84
N GLU A 69 10.33 5.41 25.74
CA GLU A 69 9.05 6.00 25.35
C GLU A 69 9.24 7.30 24.55
N ALA A 70 10.25 8.09 24.86
CA ALA A 70 10.60 9.30 24.13
C ALA A 70 10.98 8.99 22.66
N ASP A 71 11.78 7.95 22.43
CA ASP A 71 12.12 7.50 21.07
C ASP A 71 10.90 7.01 20.32
N ALA A 72 10.07 6.20 20.97
CA ALA A 72 8.82 5.69 20.33
C ALA A 72 7.87 6.82 19.98
N ALA A 73 7.72 7.82 20.85
CA ALA A 73 6.89 8.99 20.59
C ALA A 73 7.42 9.79 19.39
N ALA A 74 8.74 10.04 19.34
CA ALA A 74 9.38 10.74 18.22
C ALA A 74 9.21 9.97 16.90
N ILE A 75 9.45 8.66 16.90
CA ILE A 75 9.26 7.80 15.71
C ILE A 75 7.80 7.84 15.23
N ARG A 76 6.84 7.66 16.13
CA ARG A 76 5.41 7.63 15.78
C ARG A 76 4.91 8.96 15.24
N ALA A 77 5.39 10.08 15.78
CA ALA A 77 5.08 11.42 15.28
C ALA A 77 5.73 11.66 13.91
N GLY A 78 7.03 11.40 13.77
CA GLY A 78 7.74 11.56 12.50
C GLY A 78 7.18 10.70 11.37
N LEU A 79 6.70 9.48 11.65
CA LEU A 79 6.01 8.63 10.67
C LEU A 79 4.68 9.24 10.20
N LEU A 80 3.95 9.95 11.06
CA LEU A 80 2.74 10.68 10.64
C LEU A 80 3.08 11.88 9.76
N ASP A 81 4.18 12.58 10.04
CA ASP A 81 4.65 13.67 9.18
C ASP A 81 5.03 13.14 7.80
N VAL A 82 5.73 11.98 7.72
CA VAL A 82 6.03 11.31 6.45
C VAL A 82 4.74 10.94 5.70
N LEU A 83 3.74 10.38 6.40
CA LEU A 83 2.44 10.04 5.79
C LEU A 83 1.76 11.28 5.21
N ALA A 84 1.76 12.37 5.96
CA ALA A 84 1.18 13.63 5.51
C ALA A 84 1.88 14.20 4.26
N GLU A 85 3.20 14.03 4.14
CA GLU A 85 3.94 14.41 2.93
C GLU A 85 3.53 13.53 1.73
N ILE A 86 3.37 12.22 1.93
CA ILE A 86 2.93 11.28 0.89
C ILE A 86 1.52 11.61 0.42
N GLU A 87 0.57 11.79 1.35
CA GLU A 87 -0.83 12.11 1.03
C GLU A 87 -1.00 13.46 0.35
N ALA A 88 -0.12 14.41 0.65
CA ALA A 88 -0.09 15.71 -0.01
C ALA A 88 0.67 15.72 -1.35
N GLY A 89 1.21 14.58 -1.79
CA GLY A 89 2.00 14.47 -3.03
C GLY A 89 3.33 15.23 -3.00
N ARG A 90 3.88 15.49 -1.81
CA ARG A 90 5.16 16.21 -1.63
C ARG A 90 6.33 15.28 -1.31
N PHE A 91 6.07 14.00 -1.14
CA PHE A 91 7.11 13.02 -0.86
C PHE A 91 7.87 12.66 -2.14
N GLU A 92 9.20 12.75 -2.11
CA GLU A 92 10.06 12.41 -3.23
C GLU A 92 10.58 10.97 -3.07
N TYR A 93 10.16 10.10 -3.99
CA TYR A 93 10.61 8.72 -4.04
C TYR A 93 11.96 8.60 -4.74
N SER A 94 12.90 7.89 -4.12
CA SER A 94 14.24 7.64 -4.68
C SER A 94 14.41 6.17 -5.06
N LYS A 95 14.75 5.89 -6.32
CA LYS A 95 15.08 4.52 -6.79
C LYS A 95 16.37 3.98 -6.16
N ALA A 96 17.30 4.85 -5.80
CA ALA A 96 18.52 4.48 -5.09
C ALA A 96 18.26 3.90 -3.69
N LEU A 97 17.06 4.13 -3.14
CA LEU A 97 16.58 3.56 -1.89
C LEU A 97 15.73 2.28 -2.09
N GLU A 98 15.80 1.66 -3.25
CA GLU A 98 15.21 0.39 -3.63
C GLU A 98 13.68 0.30 -3.42
N ASP A 99 13.19 0.37 -2.19
CA ASP A 99 11.81 0.08 -1.81
C ASP A 99 11.17 1.23 -0.99
N ILE A 100 9.86 1.12 -0.75
CA ILE A 100 9.10 2.11 0.04
C ILE A 100 9.62 2.18 1.48
N HIS A 101 10.04 1.07 2.05
CA HIS A 101 10.47 0.98 3.44
C HIS A 101 11.75 1.79 3.68
N MET A 102 12.74 1.65 2.79
CA MET A 102 13.97 2.45 2.84
C MET A 102 13.70 3.93 2.58
N ASN A 103 12.78 4.25 1.67
CA ASN A 103 12.37 5.63 1.40
C ASN A 103 11.73 6.27 2.66
N VAL A 104 10.82 5.57 3.32
CA VAL A 104 10.17 6.02 4.57
C VAL A 104 11.20 6.15 5.70
N GLU A 105 12.07 5.16 5.90
CA GLU A 105 13.11 5.18 6.93
C GLU A 105 14.11 6.32 6.72
N ALA A 106 14.54 6.56 5.48
CA ALA A 106 15.46 7.66 5.14
C ALA A 106 14.81 9.02 5.43
N ARG A 107 13.53 9.21 5.04
CA ARG A 107 12.81 10.44 5.33
C ARG A 107 12.58 10.64 6.83
N LEU A 108 12.20 9.58 7.55
CA LEU A 108 12.06 9.61 8.99
C LEU A 108 13.37 10.04 9.66
N LYS A 109 14.52 9.47 9.23
CA LYS A 109 15.84 9.83 9.73
C LYS A 109 16.17 11.32 9.49
N ALA A 110 15.77 11.85 8.33
CA ALA A 110 15.96 13.28 8.02
C ALA A 110 15.12 14.19 8.94
N LEU A 111 13.93 13.74 9.38
CA LEU A 111 13.02 14.51 10.23
C LEU A 111 13.41 14.46 11.71
N ILE A 112 13.71 13.27 12.25
CA ILE A 112 13.87 13.07 13.69
C ILE A 112 15.31 12.68 14.13
N GLY A 113 16.21 12.42 13.18
CA GLY A 113 17.61 12.10 13.49
C GLY A 113 17.83 10.73 14.14
N ALA A 114 18.64 10.66 15.20
CA ALA A 114 19.08 9.42 15.81
C ALA A 114 17.98 8.44 16.28
N PRO A 115 16.82 8.86 16.80
CA PRO A 115 15.73 7.96 17.18
C PRO A 115 15.24 7.07 16.03
N ALA A 116 15.27 7.55 14.78
CA ALA A 116 14.82 6.78 13.61
C ALA A 116 15.56 5.45 13.45
N GLY A 117 16.86 5.41 13.76
CA GLY A 117 17.66 4.19 13.67
C GLY A 117 17.25 3.06 14.62
N ARG A 118 16.39 3.35 15.60
CA ARG A 118 15.87 2.34 16.53
C ARG A 118 14.61 1.63 16.03
N LEU A 119 13.96 2.17 14.99
CA LEU A 119 12.74 1.60 14.45
C LEU A 119 12.92 0.17 13.93
N HIS A 120 14.06 -0.14 13.32
CA HIS A 120 14.34 -1.46 12.73
C HIS A 120 14.79 -2.52 13.74
N THR A 121 14.80 -2.20 15.04
CA THR A 121 15.23 -3.12 16.11
C THR A 121 14.37 -4.38 16.13
N GLY A 122 15.03 -5.56 16.05
CA GLY A 122 14.36 -6.85 16.09
C GLY A 122 13.42 -7.15 14.90
N ARG A 123 13.58 -6.44 13.79
CA ARG A 123 12.71 -6.54 12.59
C ARG A 123 13.51 -7.01 11.39
N SER A 124 12.90 -7.84 10.55
CA SER A 124 13.40 -8.18 9.22
C SER A 124 12.59 -7.46 8.15
N ARG A 125 13.21 -7.09 7.04
CA ARG A 125 12.48 -6.55 5.89
C ARG A 125 11.42 -7.55 5.38
N ASN A 126 11.68 -8.85 5.46
CA ASN A 126 10.76 -9.89 5.02
C ASN A 126 9.44 -9.91 5.83
N ASP A 127 9.50 -9.80 7.16
CA ASP A 127 8.29 -9.75 7.99
C ASP A 127 7.53 -8.44 7.82
N GLN A 128 8.25 -7.34 7.62
CA GLN A 128 7.70 -6.02 7.32
C GLN A 128 6.87 -6.07 6.03
N VAL A 129 7.49 -6.44 4.90
CA VAL A 129 6.82 -6.55 3.60
C VAL A 129 5.60 -7.48 3.65
N ALA A 130 5.73 -8.64 4.30
CA ALA A 130 4.63 -9.59 4.40
C ALA A 130 3.45 -9.03 5.20
N THR A 131 3.72 -8.29 6.27
CA THR A 131 2.69 -7.64 7.10
C THR A 131 1.99 -6.53 6.31
N ASP A 132 2.77 -5.66 5.65
CA ASP A 132 2.24 -4.52 4.90
C ASP A 132 1.38 -4.98 3.73
N PHE A 133 1.83 -6.02 3.01
CA PHE A 133 1.04 -6.62 1.94
C PHE A 133 -0.29 -7.21 2.45
N ARG A 134 -0.29 -7.89 3.60
CA ARG A 134 -1.53 -8.40 4.20
C ARG A 134 -2.48 -7.28 4.61
N LEU A 135 -1.97 -6.23 5.24
CA LEU A 135 -2.76 -5.05 5.59
C LEU A 135 -3.37 -4.40 4.34
N TRP A 136 -2.56 -4.23 3.29
CA TRP A 136 -3.02 -3.68 2.02
C TRP A 136 -4.10 -4.55 1.37
N VAL A 137 -3.93 -5.87 1.35
CA VAL A 137 -4.92 -6.81 0.83
C VAL A 137 -6.25 -6.67 1.58
N ARG A 138 -6.22 -6.57 2.91
CA ARG A 138 -7.44 -6.35 3.72
C ARG A 138 -8.13 -5.04 3.34
N ASP A 139 -7.39 -3.95 3.23
CA ASP A 139 -7.94 -2.66 2.81
C ASP A 139 -8.57 -2.71 1.41
N GLN A 140 -7.93 -3.45 0.47
CA GLN A 140 -8.48 -3.63 -0.88
C GLN A 140 -9.76 -4.48 -0.88
N TYR A 141 -9.84 -5.49 -0.04
CA TYR A 141 -11.06 -6.28 0.10
C TYR A 141 -12.21 -5.45 0.67
N ASP A 142 -11.96 -4.65 1.69
CA ASP A 142 -12.98 -3.75 2.25
C ASP A 142 -13.47 -2.75 1.21
N ALA A 143 -12.59 -2.22 0.38
CA ALA A 143 -12.95 -1.35 -0.74
C ALA A 143 -13.78 -2.09 -1.81
N ALA A 144 -13.41 -3.32 -2.14
CA ALA A 144 -14.14 -4.15 -3.09
C ALA A 144 -15.55 -4.51 -2.59
N ILE A 145 -15.71 -4.83 -1.31
CA ILE A 145 -17.02 -5.09 -0.70
C ILE A 145 -17.92 -3.85 -0.81
N ARG A 146 -17.43 -2.67 -0.42
CA ARG A 146 -18.19 -1.42 -0.57
C ARG A 146 -18.57 -1.13 -2.03
N GLY A 147 -17.68 -1.42 -2.97
CA GLY A 147 -17.97 -1.27 -4.40
C GLY A 147 -19.07 -2.24 -4.89
N LEU A 148 -19.04 -3.49 -4.43
CA LEU A 148 -20.06 -4.49 -4.74
C LEU A 148 -21.42 -4.15 -4.13
N GLU A 149 -21.45 -3.64 -2.90
CA GLU A 149 -22.68 -3.17 -2.24
C GLU A 149 -23.31 -2.00 -3.02
N ALA A 150 -22.51 -1.03 -3.43
CA ALA A 150 -22.98 0.10 -4.25
C ALA A 150 -23.52 -0.36 -5.61
N LEU A 151 -22.86 -1.31 -6.27
CA LEU A 151 -23.32 -1.89 -7.52
C LEU A 151 -24.63 -2.66 -7.35
N GLN A 152 -24.75 -3.46 -6.26
CA GLN A 152 -25.97 -4.19 -5.96
C GLN A 152 -27.14 -3.23 -5.70
N ALA A 153 -26.93 -2.14 -4.97
CA ALA A 153 -27.95 -1.12 -4.75
C ALA A 153 -28.43 -0.52 -6.07
N ALA A 154 -27.51 -0.11 -6.94
CA ALA A 154 -27.86 0.44 -8.25
C ALA A 154 -28.63 -0.57 -9.15
N LEU A 155 -28.27 -1.86 -9.10
CA LEU A 155 -28.99 -2.90 -9.83
C LEU A 155 -30.39 -3.16 -9.24
N LEU A 156 -30.57 -3.07 -7.93
CA LEU A 156 -31.87 -3.16 -7.28
C LEU A 156 -32.78 -2.00 -7.67
N ASP A 157 -32.27 -0.77 -7.68
CA ASP A 157 -33.02 0.40 -8.13
C ASP A 157 -33.50 0.22 -9.60
N GLN A 158 -32.64 -0.32 -10.47
CA GLN A 158 -33.01 -0.64 -11.85
C GLN A 158 -34.02 -1.79 -11.96
N ALA A 159 -33.89 -2.80 -11.08
CA ALA A 159 -34.82 -3.92 -11.04
C ALA A 159 -36.22 -3.47 -10.59
N GLU A 160 -36.30 -2.58 -9.60
CA GLU A 160 -37.56 -2.03 -9.10
C GLU A 160 -38.22 -1.13 -10.16
N ALA A 161 -37.45 -0.21 -10.77
CA ALA A 161 -37.97 0.70 -11.81
C ALA A 161 -38.51 -0.04 -13.05
N GLY A 162 -37.90 -1.18 -13.41
CA GLY A 162 -38.29 -1.98 -14.58
C GLY A 162 -38.94 -3.33 -14.24
N ALA A 163 -39.58 -3.45 -13.07
CA ALA A 163 -40.08 -4.73 -12.57
C ALA A 163 -41.07 -5.41 -13.51
N ASP A 164 -41.91 -4.62 -14.20
CA ASP A 164 -42.94 -5.06 -15.12
C ASP A 164 -42.60 -4.82 -16.61
N TRP A 165 -41.39 -4.28 -16.93
CA TRP A 165 -40.97 -4.07 -18.31
C TRP A 165 -40.65 -5.40 -18.99
N VAL A 166 -41.53 -5.84 -19.88
CA VAL A 166 -41.36 -7.09 -20.62
C VAL A 166 -40.35 -6.93 -21.75
N MET A 167 -39.42 -7.86 -21.84
CA MET A 167 -38.39 -7.93 -22.88
C MET A 167 -38.20 -9.38 -23.35
N PRO A 168 -37.67 -9.59 -24.58
CA PRO A 168 -37.36 -10.93 -25.03
C PRO A 168 -36.16 -11.51 -24.28
N GLY A 169 -36.26 -12.71 -23.75
CA GLY A 169 -35.12 -13.53 -23.38
C GLY A 169 -34.48 -14.14 -24.63
N PHE A 170 -33.19 -14.43 -24.56
CA PHE A 170 -32.44 -15.00 -25.69
C PHE A 170 -31.70 -16.27 -25.25
N THR A 171 -31.62 -17.23 -26.19
CA THR A 171 -30.73 -18.38 -26.09
C THR A 171 -30.15 -18.66 -27.49
N HIS A 172 -28.84 -18.87 -27.57
CA HIS A 172 -28.12 -19.06 -28.83
C HIS A 172 -28.41 -17.97 -29.88
N LEU A 173 -28.52 -16.72 -29.44
CA LEU A 173 -28.86 -15.54 -30.25
C LEU A 173 -30.27 -15.60 -30.87
N GLN A 174 -31.13 -16.51 -30.42
CA GLN A 174 -32.53 -16.64 -30.81
C GLN A 174 -33.45 -16.16 -29.70
N SER A 175 -34.57 -15.53 -30.07
CA SER A 175 -35.63 -15.18 -29.11
C SER A 175 -36.19 -16.44 -28.46
N ALA A 176 -36.26 -16.41 -27.12
CA ALA A 176 -36.82 -17.47 -26.28
C ALA A 176 -38.09 -16.95 -25.57
N GLN A 177 -38.28 -17.32 -24.29
CA GLN A 177 -39.41 -16.85 -23.51
C GLN A 177 -39.31 -15.36 -23.16
N PRO A 178 -40.44 -14.65 -22.95
CA PRO A 178 -40.43 -13.30 -22.41
C PRO A 178 -39.93 -13.33 -20.96
N VAL A 179 -39.12 -12.29 -20.58
CA VAL A 179 -38.66 -12.02 -19.24
C VAL A 179 -38.93 -10.56 -18.89
N THR A 180 -38.83 -10.17 -17.63
CA THR A 180 -38.87 -8.75 -17.28
C THR A 180 -37.46 -8.18 -17.07
N TRP A 181 -37.31 -6.89 -17.27
CA TRP A 181 -36.08 -6.18 -16.97
C TRP A 181 -35.65 -6.36 -15.50
N GLY A 182 -36.64 -6.23 -14.58
CA GLY A 182 -36.40 -6.46 -13.17
C GLY A 182 -35.86 -7.85 -12.88
N HIS A 183 -36.44 -8.91 -13.50
CA HIS A 183 -35.92 -10.28 -13.33
C HIS A 183 -34.48 -10.40 -13.86
N HIS A 184 -34.18 -9.78 -14.98
CA HIS A 184 -32.83 -9.78 -15.55
C HIS A 184 -31.81 -9.10 -14.63
N MET A 185 -32.12 -7.93 -14.06
CA MET A 185 -31.26 -7.23 -13.11
C MET A 185 -31.04 -8.03 -11.81
N MET A 186 -32.09 -8.66 -11.28
CA MET A 186 -32.02 -9.51 -10.10
C MET A 186 -31.08 -10.70 -10.24
N ALA A 187 -30.88 -11.22 -11.46
CA ALA A 187 -29.90 -12.28 -11.70
C ALA A 187 -28.47 -11.80 -11.38
N TYR A 188 -28.11 -10.57 -11.77
CA TYR A 188 -26.82 -9.99 -11.44
C TYR A 188 -26.68 -9.68 -9.95
N VAL A 189 -27.71 -9.15 -9.29
CA VAL A 189 -27.72 -8.94 -7.84
C VAL A 189 -27.37 -10.24 -7.13
N THR A 190 -28.01 -11.34 -7.49
CA THR A 190 -27.74 -12.66 -6.88
C THR A 190 -26.30 -13.14 -7.11
N GLN A 191 -25.73 -12.89 -8.29
CA GLN A 191 -24.33 -13.23 -8.58
C GLN A 191 -23.36 -12.42 -7.70
N PHE A 192 -23.58 -11.12 -7.56
CA PHE A 192 -22.72 -10.24 -6.75
C PHE A 192 -22.84 -10.51 -5.24
N ILE A 193 -24.02 -10.92 -4.73
CA ILE A 193 -24.19 -11.41 -3.36
C ILE A 193 -23.26 -12.61 -3.11
N ARG A 194 -23.23 -13.60 -4.01
CA ARG A 194 -22.36 -14.77 -3.90
C ARG A 194 -20.88 -14.37 -3.91
N SER A 195 -20.48 -13.43 -4.79
CA SER A 195 -19.12 -12.90 -4.86
C SER A 195 -18.71 -12.22 -3.54
N SER A 196 -19.60 -11.42 -2.95
CA SER A 196 -19.36 -10.73 -1.68
C SER A 196 -19.14 -11.74 -0.54
N ILE A 197 -19.89 -12.83 -0.49
CA ILE A 197 -19.72 -13.90 0.51
C ILE A 197 -18.35 -14.57 0.37
N VAL A 198 -17.89 -14.84 -0.86
CA VAL A 198 -16.57 -15.46 -1.11
C VAL A 198 -15.45 -14.50 -0.63
N ILE A 199 -15.52 -13.23 -0.99
CA ILE A 199 -14.55 -12.20 -0.59
C ILE A 199 -14.52 -12.10 0.94
N PHE A 200 -15.66 -12.01 1.61
CA PHE A 200 -15.77 -11.94 3.06
C PHE A 200 -15.12 -13.13 3.76
N ASN A 201 -15.29 -14.34 3.24
CA ASN A 201 -14.67 -15.54 3.80
C ASN A 201 -13.14 -15.54 3.64
N ILE A 202 -12.62 -15.05 2.50
CA ILE A 202 -11.16 -14.95 2.26
C ILE A 202 -10.52 -13.98 3.26
N VAL A 203 -11.11 -12.80 3.48
CA VAL A 203 -10.56 -11.76 4.39
C VAL A 203 -10.37 -12.29 5.81
N ARG A 204 -11.19 -13.22 6.27
CA ARG A 204 -11.07 -13.82 7.61
C ARG A 204 -9.80 -14.65 7.80
N HIS A 205 -9.12 -15.03 6.71
CA HIS A 205 -7.94 -15.90 6.70
C HIS A 205 -6.65 -15.16 6.26
N VAL A 206 -6.72 -13.89 5.92
CA VAL A 206 -5.58 -13.01 5.60
C VAL A 206 -5.19 -12.18 6.80
#